data_b8a2b54dddc9fd4072a4d606a57c03a9
#
_entry.id   b8a2b54dddc9fd4072a4d606a57c03a9
#
_cell.length_a   1.000
_cell.length_b   1.000
_cell.length_c   1.000
_cell.angle_alpha   90.00
_cell.angle_beta   90.00
_cell.angle_gamma   90.00
#
_symmetry.space_group_name_H-M   'P 1'
#
loop_
_entity.id
_entity.type
_entity.pdbx_description
1 polymer ?
#
loop_
_entity_poly.entity_id
_entity_poly.type
_entity_poly.pdbx_seq_one_letter_code
_entity_poly.pdbx_strand_id
1 'polypeptide(L)'
;VKNLRNFLGDGVFKGIIAMVGGLEPEDREDVFYFLRDLGIPVVADVNSGIREILQDLLISEKSFVGNLPGKILRLGEVPVGKLWRDLELDSSTEVLSICRNGLPGLARESKVIHGNVGRVIRGLGEVDFIGDVRDDFPSGRPIFSKIDERLEKFPDSEPGLVNLLSVYATTGESLFIGNSLPIREWNEYGQRDTPYARVFVNRGANGIDGQLSSWLGATAETPDSWGVFGDLTTLYDLAAPALFSQVECRGRIIVVI
;
A
#
# COMPACT_ATOMS: atom_id res chain seq x y z
N VAL A 1 -3.05 9.11 21.12
CA VAL A 1 -1.67 9.60 21.39
C VAL A 1 -0.99 8.76 22.45
N LYS A 2 -1.52 8.63 23.69
CA LYS A 2 -0.92 7.83 24.76
C LYS A 2 -0.65 6.38 24.35
N ASN A 3 -1.60 5.72 23.68
CA ASN A 3 -1.43 4.34 23.20
C ASN A 3 -0.31 4.21 22.17
N LEU A 4 -0.14 5.19 21.30
CA LEU A 4 0.92 5.19 20.31
C LEU A 4 2.31 5.37 20.98
N ARG A 5 2.44 6.30 21.94
CA ARG A 5 3.68 6.43 22.72
C ARG A 5 4.03 5.13 23.46
N ASN A 6 3.07 4.52 24.13
CA ASN A 6 3.29 3.26 24.83
C ASN A 6 3.69 2.11 23.89
N PHE A 7 3.13 2.09 22.68
CA PHE A 7 3.44 1.09 21.66
C PHE A 7 4.87 1.27 21.12
N LEU A 8 5.26 2.51 20.84
CA LEU A 8 6.61 2.84 20.38
C LEU A 8 7.66 2.65 21.50
N GLY A 9 7.27 2.81 22.76
CA GLY A 9 8.19 2.69 23.90
C GLY A 9 9.14 3.87 24.04
N ASP A 10 10.25 3.65 24.74
CA ASP A 10 11.22 4.71 25.13
C ASP A 10 12.29 4.97 24.04
N GLY A 11 11.94 4.81 22.75
CA GLY A 11 12.81 5.18 21.64
C GLY A 11 13.73 4.06 21.11
N VAL A 12 13.65 2.83 21.65
CA VAL A 12 14.32 1.66 21.09
C VAL A 12 13.33 0.84 20.28
N PHE A 13 13.43 0.91 18.93
CA PHE A 13 12.43 0.32 18.02
C PHE A 13 12.79 -1.09 17.54
N LYS A 14 13.35 -1.92 18.42
CA LYS A 14 13.69 -3.30 18.08
C LYS A 14 12.46 -4.09 17.63
N GLY A 15 12.56 -4.70 16.46
CA GLY A 15 11.52 -5.56 15.94
C GLY A 15 10.22 -4.86 15.53
N ILE A 16 10.21 -3.52 15.37
CA ILE A 16 9.06 -2.75 14.87
C ILE A 16 9.20 -2.50 13.38
N ILE A 17 8.12 -2.73 12.63
CA ILE A 17 7.97 -2.25 11.26
C ILE A 17 6.70 -1.41 11.12
N ALA A 18 6.66 -0.55 10.10
CA ALA A 18 5.41 0.07 9.67
C ALA A 18 4.81 -0.69 8.48
N MET A 19 3.48 -0.83 8.47
CA MET A 19 2.72 -1.23 7.29
C MET A 19 1.78 -0.09 6.90
N VAL A 20 1.91 0.41 5.67
CA VAL A 20 1.15 1.58 5.20
C VAL A 20 0.22 1.13 4.08
N GLY A 21 -1.06 1.11 4.39
CA GLY A 21 -2.12 0.94 3.39
C GLY A 21 -2.53 2.28 2.78
N GLY A 22 -3.74 2.36 2.19
CA GLY A 22 -4.26 3.59 1.61
C GLY A 22 -4.29 4.74 2.63
N LEU A 23 -3.79 5.90 2.21
CA LEU A 23 -3.82 7.15 2.98
C LEU A 23 -4.60 8.21 2.22
N GLU A 24 -5.36 8.99 2.98
CA GLU A 24 -5.92 10.22 2.43
C GLU A 24 -4.81 11.21 2.04
N PRO A 25 -5.00 12.00 0.99
CA PRO A 25 -3.97 12.93 0.53
C PRO A 25 -3.43 13.86 1.63
N GLU A 26 -4.31 14.34 2.51
CA GLU A 26 -3.94 15.24 3.61
C GLU A 26 -3.12 14.57 4.72
N ASP A 27 -3.08 13.24 4.79
CA ASP A 27 -2.32 12.49 5.80
C ASP A 27 -0.91 12.12 5.34
N ARG A 28 -0.65 12.14 4.01
CA ARG A 28 0.56 11.57 3.40
C ARG A 28 1.84 12.26 3.87
N GLU A 29 1.84 13.57 3.92
CA GLU A 29 3.01 14.35 4.33
C GLU A 29 3.38 14.09 5.78
N ASP A 30 2.41 14.12 6.70
CA ASP A 30 2.64 13.82 8.11
C ASP A 30 3.16 12.40 8.32
N VAL A 31 2.59 11.43 7.61
CA VAL A 31 3.01 10.02 7.70
C VAL A 31 4.43 9.85 7.15
N PHE A 32 4.74 10.48 6.03
CA PHE A 32 6.07 10.43 5.42
C PHE A 32 7.15 10.94 6.39
N TYR A 33 6.99 12.15 6.92
CA TYR A 33 7.97 12.71 7.85
C TYR A 33 8.07 11.90 9.14
N PHE A 34 6.95 11.46 9.68
CA PHE A 34 6.93 10.61 10.87
C PHE A 34 7.72 9.30 10.66
N LEU A 35 7.55 8.64 9.52
CA LEU A 35 8.29 7.41 9.23
C LEU A 35 9.78 7.67 9.01
N ARG A 36 10.13 8.79 8.40
CA ARG A 36 11.52 9.24 8.23
C ARG A 36 12.19 9.49 9.58
N ASP A 37 11.50 10.17 10.48
CA ASP A 37 11.99 10.46 11.84
C ASP A 37 12.13 9.18 12.67
N LEU A 38 11.18 8.24 12.55
CA LEU A 38 11.28 6.93 13.20
C LEU A 38 12.44 6.08 12.67
N GLY A 39 12.78 6.19 11.39
CA GLY A 39 13.81 5.38 10.73
C GLY A 39 13.52 3.88 10.68
N ILE A 40 12.27 3.44 10.96
CA ILE A 40 11.89 2.03 10.96
C ILE A 40 11.62 1.51 9.54
N PRO A 41 11.79 0.19 9.28
CA PRO A 41 11.46 -0.41 8.00
C PRO A 41 9.96 -0.29 7.68
N VAL A 42 9.64 -0.06 6.41
CA VAL A 42 8.27 0.18 5.95
C VAL A 42 7.89 -0.79 4.83
N VAL A 43 6.77 -1.47 4.99
CA VAL A 43 6.05 -2.14 3.90
C VAL A 43 4.89 -1.22 3.50
N ALA A 44 4.90 -0.69 2.29
CA ALA A 44 3.89 0.25 1.82
C ALA A 44 3.20 -0.27 0.56
N ASP A 45 1.86 -0.19 0.56
CA ASP A 45 1.06 -0.44 -0.64
C ASP A 45 1.14 0.76 -1.59
N VAL A 46 0.95 0.52 -2.89
CA VAL A 46 0.96 1.58 -3.91
C VAL A 46 -0.11 2.66 -3.64
N ASN A 47 -1.27 2.27 -3.12
CA ASN A 47 -2.35 3.20 -2.79
C ASN A 47 -2.09 4.03 -1.52
N SER A 48 -0.97 3.81 -0.83
CA SER A 48 -0.52 4.71 0.23
C SER A 48 -0.20 6.11 -0.30
N GLY A 49 0.19 6.20 -1.58
CA GLY A 49 0.62 7.44 -2.23
C GLY A 49 1.94 8.01 -1.73
N ILE A 50 2.68 7.24 -0.92
CA ILE A 50 4.01 7.59 -0.40
C ILE A 50 5.05 6.49 -0.62
N ARG A 51 4.66 5.33 -1.16
CA ARG A 51 5.56 4.18 -1.37
C ARG A 51 6.81 4.57 -2.15
N GLU A 52 6.65 5.28 -3.25
CA GLU A 52 7.71 5.63 -4.18
C GLU A 52 8.71 6.66 -3.59
N ILE A 53 8.31 7.40 -2.56
CA ILE A 53 9.18 8.40 -1.90
C ILE A 53 9.85 7.88 -0.62
N LEU A 54 9.44 6.71 -0.11
CA LEU A 54 10.03 6.10 1.09
C LEU A 54 11.42 5.48 0.85
N GLN A 55 11.73 5.11 -0.38
CA GLN A 55 13.04 4.63 -0.88
C GLN A 55 13.84 3.72 0.10
N ASP A 56 14.73 4.33 0.89
CA ASP A 56 15.65 3.64 1.80
C ASP A 56 14.96 2.97 3.01
N LEU A 57 13.75 3.39 3.35
CA LEU A 57 12.94 2.75 4.38
C LEU A 57 12.10 1.59 3.83
N LEU A 58 11.88 1.55 2.51
CA LEU A 58 11.00 0.57 1.89
C LEU A 58 11.63 -0.83 1.90
N ILE A 59 10.87 -1.80 2.39
CA ILE A 59 11.23 -3.21 2.39
C ILE A 59 10.12 -4.06 1.77
N SER A 60 10.51 -5.20 1.19
CA SER A 60 9.54 -6.18 0.72
C SER A 60 8.96 -6.99 1.88
N GLU A 61 7.65 -7.25 1.85
CA GLU A 61 7.01 -8.14 2.82
C GLU A 61 7.61 -9.56 2.81
N LYS A 62 8.24 -9.96 1.72
CA LYS A 62 8.95 -11.25 1.60
C LYS A 62 10.15 -11.37 2.55
N SER A 63 10.64 -10.27 3.08
CA SER A 63 11.67 -10.27 4.12
C SER A 63 11.23 -10.98 5.41
N PHE A 64 9.93 -11.14 5.60
CA PHE A 64 9.34 -11.73 6.81
C PHE A 64 8.79 -13.15 6.62
N VAL A 65 9.09 -13.78 5.49
CA VAL A 65 8.68 -15.19 5.27
C VAL A 65 9.34 -16.09 6.31
N GLY A 66 8.51 -16.69 7.19
CA GLY A 66 8.97 -17.60 8.25
C GLY A 66 9.50 -16.90 9.52
N ASN A 67 9.55 -15.58 9.59
CA ASN A 67 9.97 -14.83 10.77
C ASN A 67 9.21 -13.49 10.83
N LEU A 68 8.07 -13.48 11.50
CA LEU A 68 7.23 -12.28 11.64
C LEU A 68 7.89 -11.24 12.56
N PRO A 69 7.66 -9.94 12.33
CA PRO A 69 8.16 -8.89 13.20
C PRO A 69 7.47 -8.94 14.57
N GLY A 70 8.15 -8.52 15.63
CA GLY A 70 7.56 -8.49 16.98
C GLY A 70 6.44 -7.47 17.13
N LYS A 71 6.53 -6.35 16.40
CA LYS A 71 5.52 -5.29 16.42
C LYS A 71 5.24 -4.74 15.02
N ILE A 72 3.98 -4.43 14.73
CA ILE A 72 3.56 -3.78 13.50
C ILE A 72 2.75 -2.52 13.83
N LEU A 73 3.21 -1.39 13.31
CA LEU A 73 2.44 -0.15 13.27
C LEU A 73 1.74 -0.05 11.92
N ARG A 74 0.42 -0.26 11.89
CA ARG A 74 -0.38 -0.03 10.67
C ARG A 74 -0.86 1.40 10.60
N LEU A 75 -0.61 2.05 9.46
CA LEU A 75 -1.08 3.40 9.14
C LEU A 75 -2.00 3.37 7.91
N GLY A 76 -3.17 3.93 8.04
CA GLY A 76 -4.16 3.97 6.97
C GLY A 76 -5.02 2.70 6.85
N GLU A 77 -5.44 2.38 5.63
CA GLU A 77 -6.33 1.25 5.35
C GLU A 77 -5.66 -0.10 5.55
N VAL A 78 -6.47 -1.17 5.42
CA VAL A 78 -5.97 -2.55 5.57
C VAL A 78 -5.01 -2.87 4.43
N PRO A 79 -3.76 -3.29 4.72
CA PRO A 79 -2.78 -3.64 3.70
C PRO A 79 -3.22 -4.83 2.83
N VAL A 80 -2.71 -4.86 1.60
CA VAL A 80 -3.05 -5.89 0.61
C VAL A 80 -2.27 -7.19 0.84
N GLY A 81 -1.06 -7.09 1.38
CA GLY A 81 -0.03 -8.10 1.36
C GLY A 81 -0.34 -9.41 2.08
N LYS A 82 0.45 -10.42 1.78
CA LYS A 82 0.39 -11.73 2.44
C LYS A 82 0.81 -11.62 3.91
N LEU A 83 1.81 -10.80 4.22
CA LEU A 83 2.28 -10.56 5.59
C LEU A 83 1.11 -10.19 6.51
N TRP A 84 0.23 -9.25 6.07
CA TRP A 84 -0.93 -8.86 6.86
C TRP A 84 -1.90 -10.03 7.13
N ARG A 85 -2.13 -10.89 6.13
CA ARG A 85 -3.01 -12.06 6.29
C ARG A 85 -2.41 -13.13 7.20
N ASP A 86 -1.10 -13.31 7.16
CA ASP A 86 -0.41 -14.29 8.02
C ASP A 86 -0.54 -13.93 9.51
N LEU A 87 -0.76 -12.66 9.84
CA LEU A 87 -1.00 -12.18 11.21
C LEU A 87 -2.30 -12.70 11.82
N GLU A 88 -3.26 -13.17 11.03
CA GLU A 88 -4.50 -13.76 11.57
C GLU A 88 -4.24 -15.00 12.43
N LEU A 89 -3.21 -15.75 12.08
CA LEU A 89 -2.83 -17.00 12.78
C LEU A 89 -1.69 -16.79 13.79
N ASP A 90 -1.11 -15.59 13.84
CA ASP A 90 -0.01 -15.26 14.74
C ASP A 90 -0.45 -14.33 15.86
N SER A 91 -0.39 -14.82 17.10
CA SER A 91 -0.70 -14.04 18.30
C SER A 91 0.55 -13.40 18.94
N SER A 92 1.75 -13.72 18.46
CA SER A 92 3.00 -13.21 19.03
C SER A 92 3.33 -11.78 18.58
N THR A 93 2.90 -11.39 17.38
CA THR A 93 3.08 -10.03 16.85
C THR A 93 2.07 -9.06 17.45
N GLU A 94 2.57 -8.04 18.15
CA GLU A 94 1.73 -6.94 18.62
C GLU A 94 1.38 -5.99 17.47
N VAL A 95 0.09 -5.70 17.25
CA VAL A 95 -0.37 -4.79 16.19
C VAL A 95 -1.06 -3.58 16.79
N LEU A 96 -0.61 -2.39 16.38
CA LEU A 96 -1.31 -1.12 16.60
C LEU A 96 -1.69 -0.52 15.24
N SER A 97 -2.97 -0.27 15.05
CA SER A 97 -3.51 0.36 13.84
C SER A 97 -3.94 1.79 14.11
N ILE A 98 -3.62 2.71 13.19
CA ILE A 98 -4.16 4.07 13.15
C ILE A 98 -4.89 4.21 11.83
N CYS A 99 -6.22 4.33 11.86
CA CYS A 99 -7.03 4.40 10.65
C CYS A 99 -8.30 5.21 10.85
N ARG A 100 -8.78 5.80 9.77
CA ARG A 100 -9.94 6.69 9.76
C ARG A 100 -11.26 5.96 9.99
N ASN A 101 -11.37 4.73 9.50
CA ASN A 101 -12.61 3.94 9.59
C ASN A 101 -12.73 3.12 10.90
N GLY A 102 -11.68 3.07 11.72
CA GLY A 102 -11.65 2.31 12.97
C GLY A 102 -11.63 0.79 12.81
N LEU A 103 -11.47 0.27 11.60
CA LEU A 103 -11.46 -1.18 11.35
C LEU A 103 -10.09 -1.79 11.70
N PRO A 104 -10.06 -2.81 12.58
CA PRO A 104 -8.80 -3.49 12.92
C PRO A 104 -8.19 -4.20 11.71
N GLY A 105 -9.01 -4.73 10.79
CA GLY A 105 -8.56 -5.48 9.62
C GLY A 105 -7.97 -6.85 9.94
N LEU A 106 -8.02 -7.27 11.20
CA LEU A 106 -7.69 -8.62 11.70
C LEU A 106 -8.86 -9.12 12.54
N ALA A 107 -9.18 -10.39 12.42
CA ALA A 107 -10.22 -11.02 13.25
C ALA A 107 -9.75 -11.27 14.69
N ARG A 108 -8.43 -11.41 14.88
CA ARG A 108 -7.83 -11.51 16.21
C ARG A 108 -7.74 -10.17 16.93
N GLU A 109 -7.54 -10.20 18.22
CA GLU A 109 -7.35 -9.00 19.03
C GLU A 109 -6.16 -8.16 18.54
N SER A 110 -6.40 -6.87 18.34
CA SER A 110 -5.39 -5.88 18.00
C SER A 110 -5.83 -4.49 18.48
N LYS A 111 -4.87 -3.59 18.71
CA LYS A 111 -5.17 -2.24 19.15
C LYS A 111 -5.48 -1.33 17.96
N VAL A 112 -6.52 -0.51 18.08
CA VAL A 112 -6.90 0.46 17.04
C VAL A 112 -7.03 1.85 17.65
N ILE A 113 -6.43 2.84 16.98
CA ILE A 113 -6.67 4.26 17.19
C ILE A 113 -7.52 4.74 16.02
N HIS A 114 -8.78 5.03 16.30
CA HIS A 114 -9.71 5.57 15.31
C HIS A 114 -9.51 7.08 15.16
N GLY A 115 -9.21 7.54 13.94
CA GLY A 115 -9.07 8.96 13.63
C GLY A 115 -8.26 9.23 12.38
N ASN A 116 -8.15 10.51 12.04
CA ASN A 116 -7.28 10.98 10.97
C ASN A 116 -5.83 10.69 11.34
N VAL A 117 -5.11 9.99 10.45
CA VAL A 117 -3.77 9.45 10.74
C VAL A 117 -2.78 10.59 11.01
N GLY A 118 -2.74 11.60 10.15
CA GLY A 118 -1.84 12.75 10.32
C GLY A 118 -2.13 13.51 11.62
N ARG A 119 -3.40 13.69 11.98
CA ARG A 119 -3.76 14.35 13.25
C ARG A 119 -3.28 13.56 14.47
N VAL A 120 -3.40 12.24 14.45
CA VAL A 120 -2.91 11.37 15.53
C VAL A 120 -1.40 11.48 15.67
N ILE A 121 -0.68 11.49 14.55
CA ILE A 121 0.77 11.63 14.49
C ILE A 121 1.20 13.00 15.03
N ARG A 122 0.65 14.09 14.51
CA ARG A 122 0.96 15.46 15.03
C ARG A 122 0.68 15.60 16.52
N GLY A 123 -0.34 14.90 17.02
CA GLY A 123 -0.65 14.88 18.45
C GLY A 123 0.42 14.24 19.35
N LEU A 124 1.39 13.51 18.79
CA LEU A 124 2.55 12.99 19.55
C LEU A 124 3.46 14.14 20.04
N GLY A 125 3.51 15.25 19.30
CA GLY A 125 4.49 16.31 19.49
C GLY A 125 5.91 15.86 19.16
N GLU A 126 6.89 16.64 19.57
CA GLU A 126 8.29 16.25 19.45
C GLU A 126 8.56 15.00 20.31
N VAL A 127 9.05 13.96 19.68
CA VAL A 127 9.49 12.73 20.34
C VAL A 127 10.95 12.54 19.91
N ASP A 128 11.84 12.57 20.89
CA ASP A 128 13.25 12.24 20.64
C ASP A 128 13.33 10.74 20.30
N PHE A 129 13.36 10.43 19.02
CA PHE A 129 13.60 9.08 18.55
C PHE A 129 15.10 8.84 18.49
N ILE A 130 15.60 7.98 19.38
CA ILE A 130 17.01 7.60 19.43
C ILE A 130 17.10 6.16 18.89
N GLY A 131 17.57 5.98 17.67
CA GLY A 131 17.94 4.66 17.22
C GLY A 131 17.98 4.52 15.69
N ASP A 132 19.10 4.06 15.16
CA ASP A 132 19.18 3.49 13.81
C ASP A 132 18.72 2.03 13.88
N VAL A 133 17.46 1.78 13.57
CA VAL A 133 16.82 0.45 13.67
C VAL A 133 17.13 -0.43 12.46
N ARG A 134 17.80 0.15 11.46
CA ARG A 134 18.09 -0.52 10.17
C ARG A 134 18.99 -1.75 10.28
N ASP A 135 19.76 -1.87 11.38
CA ASP A 135 20.67 -3.01 11.59
C ASP A 135 19.95 -4.29 12.03
N ASP A 136 18.72 -4.21 12.56
CA ASP A 136 17.99 -5.37 13.09
C ASP A 136 17.15 -6.10 12.03
N PHE A 137 16.98 -5.52 10.83
CA PHE A 137 16.22 -6.12 9.75
C PHE A 137 17.07 -6.29 8.49
N PRO A 138 16.93 -7.42 7.78
CA PRO A 138 17.55 -7.54 6.48
C PRO A 138 17.05 -6.38 5.61
N SER A 139 17.97 -5.56 5.08
CA SER A 139 17.59 -4.50 4.16
C SER A 139 16.74 -5.10 3.04
N GLY A 140 15.59 -4.52 2.73
CA GLY A 140 14.73 -4.97 1.63
C GLY A 140 15.40 -4.86 0.26
N ARG A 141 16.49 -4.07 0.18
CA ARG A 141 17.30 -3.87 -1.04
C ARG A 141 17.74 -5.17 -1.71
N PRO A 142 18.28 -6.21 -1.03
CA PRO A 142 18.65 -7.44 -1.71
C PRO A 142 17.48 -8.19 -2.33
N ILE A 143 16.27 -8.06 -1.78
CA ILE A 143 15.06 -8.70 -2.34
C ILE A 143 14.60 -7.93 -3.56
N PHE A 144 14.51 -6.59 -3.48
CA PHE A 144 14.17 -5.77 -4.63
C PHE A 144 15.16 -5.92 -5.77
N SER A 145 16.49 -5.90 -5.50
CA SER A 145 17.51 -6.15 -6.52
C SER A 145 17.32 -7.50 -7.21
N LYS A 146 16.99 -8.57 -6.47
CA LYS A 146 16.70 -9.88 -7.06
C LYS A 146 15.42 -9.88 -7.90
N ILE A 147 14.42 -9.10 -7.52
CA ILE A 147 13.20 -8.93 -8.32
C ILE A 147 13.58 -8.22 -9.61
N ASP A 148 14.29 -7.10 -9.53
CA ASP A 148 14.69 -6.30 -10.69
C ASP A 148 15.55 -7.11 -11.68
N GLU A 149 16.56 -7.86 -11.20
CA GLU A 149 17.34 -8.79 -12.02
C GLU A 149 16.47 -9.83 -12.74
N ARG A 150 15.40 -10.30 -12.10
CA ARG A 150 14.48 -11.27 -12.71
C ARG A 150 13.57 -10.63 -13.75
N LEU A 151 13.09 -9.41 -13.50
CA LEU A 151 12.29 -8.65 -14.45
C LEU A 151 13.09 -8.33 -15.71
N GLU A 152 14.36 -7.93 -15.56
CA GLU A 152 15.27 -7.73 -16.68
C GLU A 152 15.52 -9.02 -17.49
N LYS A 153 15.65 -10.15 -16.80
CA LYS A 153 15.88 -11.45 -17.45
C LYS A 153 14.65 -12.01 -18.15
N PHE A 154 13.45 -11.69 -17.69
CA PHE A 154 12.19 -12.21 -18.18
C PHE A 154 11.18 -11.07 -18.45
N PRO A 155 11.50 -10.12 -19.35
CA PRO A 155 10.66 -8.94 -19.58
C PRO A 155 9.27 -9.27 -20.14
N ASP A 156 9.14 -10.39 -20.86
CA ASP A 156 7.87 -10.84 -21.47
C ASP A 156 7.03 -11.69 -20.50
N SER A 157 7.47 -11.90 -19.26
CA SER A 157 6.66 -12.56 -18.24
C SER A 157 5.57 -11.60 -17.73
N GLU A 158 4.47 -12.15 -17.16
CA GLU A 158 3.41 -11.33 -16.56
C GLU A 158 3.96 -10.29 -15.56
N PRO A 159 4.86 -10.63 -14.59
CA PRO A 159 5.52 -9.63 -13.75
C PRO A 159 6.34 -8.59 -14.52
N GLY A 160 7.02 -8.99 -15.60
CA GLY A 160 7.79 -8.08 -16.46
C GLY A 160 6.88 -7.08 -17.19
N LEU A 161 5.76 -7.56 -17.72
CA LEU A 161 4.76 -6.71 -18.37
C LEU A 161 4.07 -5.78 -17.37
N VAL A 162 3.77 -6.25 -16.15
CA VAL A 162 3.23 -5.39 -15.07
C VAL A 162 4.23 -4.30 -14.68
N ASN A 163 5.52 -4.63 -14.59
CA ASN A 163 6.55 -3.64 -14.32
C ASN A 163 6.60 -2.58 -15.42
N LEU A 164 6.66 -2.98 -16.68
CA LEU A 164 6.65 -2.06 -17.83
C LEU A 164 5.39 -1.18 -17.84
N LEU A 165 4.21 -1.79 -17.64
CA LEU A 165 2.94 -1.09 -17.58
C LEU A 165 2.94 -0.04 -16.46
N SER A 166 3.53 -0.37 -15.32
CA SER A 166 3.58 0.52 -14.17
C SER A 166 4.38 1.80 -14.41
N VAL A 167 5.38 1.74 -15.30
CA VAL A 167 6.12 2.93 -15.75
C VAL A 167 5.22 3.83 -16.62
N TYR A 168 4.51 3.24 -17.58
CA TYR A 168 3.61 4.00 -18.44
C TYR A 168 2.44 4.62 -17.67
N ALA A 169 1.91 3.93 -16.68
CA ALA A 169 0.79 4.42 -15.89
C ALA A 169 1.11 5.68 -15.06
N THR A 170 2.38 6.04 -14.89
CA THR A 170 2.78 7.31 -14.24
C THR A 170 2.41 8.53 -15.07
N THR A 171 2.12 8.38 -16.38
CA THR A 171 1.77 9.49 -17.27
C THR A 171 0.31 9.92 -17.14
N GLY A 172 -0.54 9.09 -16.51
CA GLY A 172 -1.95 9.41 -16.29
C GLY A 172 -2.19 10.31 -15.07
N GLU A 173 -3.32 11.01 -15.07
CA GLU A 173 -3.77 11.79 -13.91
C GLU A 173 -4.23 10.90 -12.75
N SER A 174 -4.62 9.66 -13.06
CA SER A 174 -5.04 8.69 -12.08
C SER A 174 -4.82 7.24 -12.54
N LEU A 175 -4.67 6.36 -11.56
CA LEU A 175 -4.53 4.92 -11.73
C LEU A 175 -5.53 4.22 -10.82
N PHE A 176 -6.35 3.35 -11.38
CA PHE A 176 -7.19 2.43 -10.62
C PHE A 176 -6.66 1.01 -10.79
N ILE A 177 -6.43 0.33 -9.68
CA ILE A 177 -5.93 -1.06 -9.71
C ILE A 177 -6.97 -1.97 -9.09
N GLY A 178 -7.40 -2.94 -9.87
CA GLY A 178 -8.39 -3.94 -9.45
C GLY A 178 -7.86 -4.87 -8.36
N ASN A 179 -8.80 -5.38 -7.57
CA ASN A 179 -8.51 -6.38 -6.55
C ASN A 179 -7.99 -7.69 -7.15
N SER A 180 -7.62 -8.64 -6.28
CA SER A 180 -7.07 -9.96 -6.59
C SER A 180 -5.60 -9.89 -7.02
N LEU A 181 -5.24 -10.37 -8.20
CA LEU A 181 -3.85 -10.45 -8.66
C LEU A 181 -3.27 -9.06 -9.02
N PRO A 182 -3.97 -8.19 -9.77
CA PRO A 182 -3.42 -6.92 -10.22
C PRO A 182 -2.78 -6.07 -9.11
N ILE A 183 -3.50 -5.83 -8.01
CA ILE A 183 -2.95 -4.99 -6.92
C ILE A 183 -1.76 -5.66 -6.22
N ARG A 184 -1.74 -6.98 -6.12
CA ARG A 184 -0.62 -7.72 -5.50
C ARG A 184 0.62 -7.67 -6.36
N GLU A 185 0.47 -7.85 -7.67
CA GLU A 185 1.58 -7.74 -8.63
C GLU A 185 2.10 -6.32 -8.72
N TRP A 186 1.22 -5.33 -8.69
CA TRP A 186 1.63 -3.94 -8.70
C TRP A 186 2.45 -3.56 -7.47
N ASN A 187 2.03 -4.03 -6.29
CA ASN A 187 2.79 -3.81 -5.06
C ASN A 187 4.17 -4.47 -5.10
N GLU A 188 4.29 -5.64 -5.73
CA GLU A 188 5.51 -6.42 -5.74
C GLU A 188 6.44 -6.07 -6.90
N TYR A 189 5.90 -5.94 -8.11
CA TYR A 189 6.67 -5.83 -9.35
C TYR A 189 6.58 -4.44 -9.99
N GLY A 190 5.60 -3.62 -9.64
CA GLY A 190 5.48 -2.26 -10.17
C GLY A 190 6.69 -1.40 -9.82
N GLN A 191 7.01 -0.44 -10.70
CA GLN A 191 8.08 0.52 -10.48
C GLN A 191 7.93 1.23 -9.12
N ARG A 192 9.07 1.71 -8.56
CA ARG A 192 9.15 2.28 -7.20
C ARG A 192 9.86 3.65 -7.17
N ASP A 193 10.11 4.26 -8.33
CA ASP A 193 10.93 5.47 -8.43
C ASP A 193 10.10 6.74 -8.62
N THR A 194 8.94 6.61 -9.29
CA THR A 194 8.12 7.75 -9.66
C THR A 194 6.74 7.63 -9.03
N PRO A 195 6.32 8.59 -8.19
CA PRO A 195 4.98 8.60 -7.61
C PRO A 195 3.90 8.71 -8.69
N TYR A 196 2.78 8.03 -8.47
CA TYR A 196 1.56 8.21 -9.26
C TYR A 196 0.80 9.44 -8.75
N ALA A 197 0.16 10.17 -9.66
CA ALA A 197 -0.60 11.38 -9.28
C ALA A 197 -1.74 11.04 -8.30
N ARG A 198 -2.55 10.02 -8.64
CA ARG A 198 -3.61 9.47 -7.78
C ARG A 198 -3.73 7.97 -7.98
N VAL A 199 -3.83 7.21 -6.90
CA VAL A 199 -4.09 5.76 -6.97
C VAL A 199 -5.39 5.45 -6.25
N PHE A 200 -6.28 4.73 -6.94
CA PHE A 200 -7.54 4.25 -6.41
C PHE A 200 -7.56 2.72 -6.38
N VAL A 201 -8.09 2.17 -5.31
CA VAL A 201 -8.33 0.74 -5.14
C VAL A 201 -9.60 0.53 -4.30
N ASN A 202 -10.29 -0.56 -4.50
CA ASN A 202 -11.41 -0.94 -3.63
C ASN A 202 -10.87 -1.76 -2.47
N ARG A 203 -10.70 -1.14 -1.28
CA ARG A 203 -10.24 -1.84 -0.07
C ARG A 203 -11.30 -1.80 1.03
N GLY A 204 -11.25 -2.84 1.88
CA GLY A 204 -12.29 -3.07 2.89
C GLY A 204 -13.20 -4.21 2.48
N ALA A 205 -13.96 -4.07 1.39
CA ALA A 205 -14.59 -5.20 0.70
C ALA A 205 -13.68 -5.66 -0.44
N ASN A 206 -13.20 -6.90 -0.38
CA ASN A 206 -12.18 -7.41 -1.31
C ASN A 206 -12.77 -8.18 -2.50
N GLY A 207 -14.04 -7.91 -2.85
CA GLY A 207 -14.71 -8.47 -4.02
C GLY A 207 -14.09 -8.03 -5.34
N ILE A 208 -14.41 -8.75 -6.40
CA ILE A 208 -13.99 -8.42 -7.78
C ILE A 208 -15.12 -7.82 -8.61
N ASP A 209 -16.32 -7.80 -8.10
CA ASP A 209 -17.51 -7.21 -8.72
C ASP A 209 -17.49 -5.67 -8.63
N GLY A 210 -18.07 -4.99 -9.61
CA GLY A 210 -18.24 -3.54 -9.65
C GLY A 210 -16.95 -2.71 -9.73
N GLN A 211 -15.82 -3.30 -10.09
CA GLN A 211 -14.52 -2.62 -10.09
C GLN A 211 -14.37 -1.61 -11.23
N LEU A 212 -14.85 -1.95 -12.44
CA LEU A 212 -14.86 -1.03 -13.57
C LEU A 212 -15.80 0.14 -13.32
N SER A 213 -16.98 -0.14 -12.76
CA SER A 213 -17.94 0.89 -12.36
C SER A 213 -17.34 1.82 -11.30
N SER A 214 -16.61 1.26 -10.33
CA SER A 214 -15.90 2.05 -9.32
C SER A 214 -14.80 2.94 -9.93
N TRP A 215 -14.03 2.40 -10.89
CA TRP A 215 -13.03 3.18 -11.61
C TRP A 215 -13.66 4.37 -12.34
N LEU A 216 -14.75 4.14 -13.10
CA LEU A 216 -15.45 5.19 -13.83
C LEU A 216 -15.96 6.29 -12.88
N GLY A 217 -16.51 5.91 -11.73
CA GLY A 217 -16.99 6.85 -10.71
C GLY A 217 -15.85 7.62 -10.03
N ALA A 218 -14.80 6.91 -9.58
CA ALA A 218 -13.66 7.50 -8.87
C ALA A 218 -12.86 8.47 -9.75
N THR A 219 -12.86 8.24 -11.07
CA THR A 219 -12.09 9.03 -12.05
C THR A 219 -12.98 9.91 -12.93
N ALA A 220 -14.21 10.19 -12.52
CA ALA A 220 -15.16 10.97 -13.32
C ALA A 220 -14.62 12.36 -13.67
N GLU A 221 -13.88 12.99 -12.75
CA GLU A 221 -13.26 14.32 -12.92
C GLU A 221 -11.81 14.24 -13.43
N THR A 222 -11.25 13.05 -13.63
CA THR A 222 -9.90 12.82 -14.13
C THR A 222 -9.93 11.82 -15.28
N PRO A 223 -10.40 12.24 -16.47
CA PRO A 223 -10.61 11.33 -17.60
C PRO A 223 -9.31 10.71 -18.13
N ASP A 224 -8.15 11.36 -17.97
CA ASP A 224 -6.84 10.77 -18.29
C ASP A 224 -6.41 9.79 -17.20
N SER A 225 -6.98 8.58 -17.28
CA SER A 225 -6.87 7.57 -16.22
C SER A 225 -6.59 6.19 -16.77
N TRP A 226 -5.79 5.43 -15.99
CA TRP A 226 -5.52 4.02 -16.22
C TRP A 226 -6.40 3.16 -15.32
N GLY A 227 -6.99 2.10 -15.88
CA GLY A 227 -7.69 1.06 -15.11
C GLY A 227 -7.05 -0.29 -15.40
N VAL A 228 -6.55 -0.98 -14.38
CA VAL A 228 -5.89 -2.30 -14.50
C VAL A 228 -6.73 -3.33 -13.77
N PHE A 229 -7.22 -4.33 -14.48
CA PHE A 229 -8.17 -5.30 -13.95
C PHE A 229 -7.75 -6.73 -14.32
N GLY A 230 -8.12 -7.69 -13.47
CA GLY A 230 -8.08 -9.10 -13.86
C GLY A 230 -9.20 -9.45 -14.84
N ASP A 231 -9.00 -10.51 -15.62
CA ASP A 231 -9.98 -11.05 -16.58
C ASP A 231 -11.34 -11.34 -15.93
N LEU A 232 -11.36 -12.08 -14.83
CA LEU A 232 -12.59 -12.38 -14.08
C LEU A 232 -13.24 -11.12 -13.52
N THR A 233 -12.45 -10.17 -13.00
CA THR A 233 -12.96 -8.87 -12.52
C THR A 233 -13.73 -8.14 -13.62
N THR A 234 -13.19 -8.14 -14.84
CA THR A 234 -13.82 -7.54 -16.00
C THR A 234 -15.12 -8.25 -16.36
N LEU A 235 -15.14 -9.60 -16.32
CA LEU A 235 -16.33 -10.39 -16.58
C LEU A 235 -17.44 -10.20 -15.53
N TYR A 236 -17.07 -9.97 -14.27
CA TYR A 236 -18.04 -9.72 -13.19
C TYR A 236 -18.68 -8.32 -13.24
N ASP A 237 -18.15 -7.40 -14.05
CA ASP A 237 -18.68 -6.04 -14.20
C ASP A 237 -19.00 -5.70 -15.68
N LEU A 238 -19.55 -6.66 -16.41
CA LEU A 238 -19.92 -6.49 -17.83
C LEU A 238 -21.00 -5.42 -18.07
N ALA A 239 -21.67 -4.95 -17.02
CA ALA A 239 -22.60 -3.84 -17.13
C ALA A 239 -21.90 -2.46 -17.18
N ALA A 240 -20.66 -2.35 -16.70
CA ALA A 240 -19.92 -1.11 -16.64
C ALA A 240 -19.77 -0.39 -18.00
N PRO A 241 -19.59 -1.09 -19.16
CA PRO A 241 -19.55 -0.43 -20.46
C PRO A 241 -20.78 0.42 -20.79
N ALA A 242 -21.95 0.11 -20.23
CA ALA A 242 -23.16 0.94 -20.40
C ALA A 242 -22.99 2.35 -19.80
N LEU A 243 -22.08 2.52 -18.84
CA LEU A 243 -21.78 3.80 -18.21
C LEU A 243 -20.87 4.69 -19.07
N PHE A 244 -20.18 4.13 -20.08
CA PHE A 244 -19.27 4.91 -20.95
C PHE A 244 -19.97 6.04 -21.71
N SER A 245 -21.28 5.91 -21.97
CA SER A 245 -22.07 7.00 -22.55
C SER A 245 -22.35 8.16 -21.58
N GLN A 246 -22.10 7.96 -20.28
CA GLN A 246 -22.40 8.92 -19.22
C GLN A 246 -21.15 9.61 -18.67
N VAL A 247 -19.96 9.14 -19.05
CA VAL A 247 -18.68 9.69 -18.61
C VAL A 247 -17.80 10.07 -19.79
N GLU A 248 -16.89 10.99 -19.59
CA GLU A 248 -15.88 11.26 -20.59
C GLU A 248 -14.90 10.08 -20.68
N CYS A 249 -14.75 9.51 -21.88
CA CYS A 249 -13.86 8.36 -22.11
C CYS A 249 -12.51 8.74 -22.76
N ARG A 250 -12.30 10.02 -23.11
CA ARG A 250 -11.04 10.48 -23.69
C ARG A 250 -9.92 10.31 -22.67
N GLY A 251 -8.78 9.75 -23.09
CA GLY A 251 -7.62 9.53 -22.23
C GLY A 251 -7.77 8.32 -21.27
N ARG A 252 -8.89 7.58 -21.31
CA ARG A 252 -9.08 6.39 -20.48
C ARG A 252 -8.46 5.16 -21.13
N ILE A 253 -7.62 4.46 -20.38
CA ILE A 253 -6.93 3.25 -20.81
C ILE A 253 -7.34 2.10 -19.88
N ILE A 254 -7.90 1.04 -20.45
CA ILE A 254 -8.24 -0.19 -19.72
C ILE A 254 -7.22 -1.26 -20.08
N VAL A 255 -6.62 -1.86 -19.07
CA VAL A 255 -5.73 -3.02 -19.22
C VAL A 255 -6.33 -4.18 -18.46
N VAL A 256 -6.42 -5.32 -19.13
CA VAL A 256 -6.87 -6.59 -18.54
C VAL A 256 -5.68 -7.55 -18.53
N ILE A 257 -5.38 -8.12 -17.37
CA ILE A 257 -4.29 -9.05 -17.12
C ILE A 257 -4.80 -10.34 -16.47
#